data_29e08bf69858c7d45d799a048eeafead
#
_entry.id   29e08bf69858c7d45d799a048eeafead
#
_cell.length_a   1.000
_cell.length_b   1.000
_cell.length_c   1.000
_cell.angle_alpha   90.00
_cell.angle_beta   90.00
_cell.angle_gamma   90.00
#
_symmetry.space_group_name_H-M   'P 1'
#
loop_
_entity.id
_entity.type
_entity.pdbx_description
1 polymer ?
#
loop_
_entity_poly.entity_id
_entity_poly.type
_entity_poly.pdbx_seq_one_letter_code
_entity_poly.pdbx_strand_id
1 'polypeptide(L)'
;MVLDISEIRTAWQDSDFITDCLCWHNVYRQRHAAPPLTMSSELCHLAQTWANHLAHTNRFYYRNDRDIGQNLFCRPSNGLVQEVTGQEVATYWYSAVRQYDYGKEPDCLHANVNAGHFTQIVWVSTRYCGVGKARSRSGKVVVVAHYMPPGNISGSYMENVLPPCEEYPRVAPPPRLILPASSVTTGSSRTTSPST
;
A
#
# COMPACT_ATOMS: atom_id res chain seq x y z
N MET A 1 31.91 1.77 -11.22
CA MET A 1 30.89 2.75 -10.78
C MET A 1 30.03 2.03 -9.75
N VAL A 2 30.36 2.20 -8.48
CA VAL A 2 29.61 1.59 -7.37
C VAL A 2 28.43 2.52 -7.13
N LEU A 3 27.22 2.07 -7.44
CA LEU A 3 26.00 2.81 -7.10
C LEU A 3 25.92 2.90 -5.57
N ASP A 4 25.84 4.11 -5.05
CA ASP A 4 25.71 4.36 -3.64
C ASP A 4 24.40 3.76 -3.13
N ILE A 5 24.51 2.84 -2.17
CA ILE A 5 23.35 2.16 -1.57
C ILE A 5 22.38 3.14 -0.90
N SER A 6 22.87 4.35 -0.53
CA SER A 6 22.03 5.41 0.03
C SER A 6 21.08 6.01 -1.02
N GLU A 7 21.50 6.16 -2.28
CA GLU A 7 20.65 6.65 -3.37
C GLU A 7 19.56 5.64 -3.76
N ILE A 8 19.88 4.33 -3.70
CA ILE A 8 18.88 3.28 -3.94
C ILE A 8 17.83 3.26 -2.82
N ARG A 9 18.20 3.58 -1.59
CA ARG A 9 17.27 3.62 -0.45
C ARG A 9 16.26 4.77 -0.51
N THR A 10 16.61 5.90 -1.12
CA THR A 10 15.72 7.07 -1.21
C THR A 10 14.78 7.02 -2.41
N ALA A 11 15.20 6.41 -3.52
CA ALA A 11 14.48 6.45 -4.80
C ALA A 11 13.08 5.83 -4.78
N TRP A 12 12.77 4.92 -3.84
CA TRP A 12 11.45 4.29 -3.76
C TRP A 12 10.65 4.64 -2.51
N GLN A 13 11.23 5.38 -1.56
CA GLN A 13 10.48 6.03 -0.49
C GLN A 13 9.56 7.14 -1.00
N ASP A 14 9.92 7.73 -2.14
CA ASP A 14 9.16 8.79 -2.82
C ASP A 14 8.29 8.24 -3.97
N SER A 15 8.09 6.93 -4.02
CA SER A 15 7.23 6.33 -5.03
C SER A 15 5.78 6.78 -4.81
N ASP A 16 5.19 7.41 -5.82
CA ASP A 16 3.78 7.83 -5.83
C ASP A 16 2.84 6.69 -5.41
N PHE A 17 3.16 5.47 -5.83
CA PHE A 17 2.40 4.28 -5.46
C PHE A 17 2.41 4.02 -3.94
N ILE A 18 3.59 4.09 -3.30
CA ILE A 18 3.73 3.82 -1.85
C ILE A 18 3.00 4.91 -1.06
N THR A 19 3.21 6.16 -1.44
CA THR A 19 2.55 7.32 -0.81
C THR A 19 1.04 7.24 -0.96
N ASP A 20 0.53 6.95 -2.16
CA ASP A 20 -0.90 6.79 -2.43
C ASP A 20 -1.49 5.64 -1.59
N CYS A 21 -0.81 4.50 -1.54
CA CYS A 21 -1.24 3.35 -0.74
C CYS A 21 -1.34 3.69 0.75
N LEU A 22 -0.32 4.36 1.32
CA LEU A 22 -0.31 4.79 2.72
C LEU A 22 -1.40 5.83 3.01
N CYS A 23 -1.59 6.79 2.11
CA CYS A 23 -2.66 7.79 2.25
C CYS A 23 -4.02 7.12 2.38
N TRP A 24 -4.33 6.14 1.52
CA TRP A 24 -5.59 5.42 1.57
C TRP A 24 -5.73 4.53 2.81
N HIS A 25 -4.65 3.92 3.30
CA HIS A 25 -4.66 3.26 4.60
C HIS A 25 -5.11 4.23 5.69
N ASN A 26 -4.54 5.41 5.73
CA ASN A 26 -4.84 6.41 6.76
C ASN A 26 -6.26 6.99 6.63
N VAL A 27 -6.78 7.12 5.41
CA VAL A 27 -8.20 7.45 5.17
C VAL A 27 -9.12 6.39 5.79
N TYR A 28 -8.82 5.11 5.58
CA TYR A 28 -9.62 4.03 6.15
C TYR A 28 -9.47 3.93 7.67
N ARG A 29 -8.27 4.08 8.19
CA ARG A 29 -8.00 4.09 9.64
C ARG A 29 -8.75 5.21 10.35
N GLN A 30 -8.77 6.39 9.78
CA GLN A 30 -9.51 7.53 10.33
C GLN A 30 -11.01 7.21 10.48
N ARG A 31 -11.62 6.48 9.55
CA ARG A 31 -13.02 6.05 9.65
C ARG A 31 -13.30 5.13 10.84
N HIS A 32 -12.28 4.46 11.35
CA HIS A 32 -12.35 3.53 12.47
C HIS A 32 -11.69 4.08 13.74
N ALA A 33 -11.48 5.38 13.83
CA ALA A 33 -10.78 6.02 14.95
C ALA A 33 -9.40 5.42 15.28
N ALA A 34 -8.78 4.72 14.32
CA ALA A 34 -7.44 4.18 14.47
C ALA A 34 -6.38 5.26 14.16
N PRO A 35 -5.29 5.36 14.95
CA PRO A 35 -4.21 6.32 14.68
C PRO A 35 -3.58 6.10 13.31
N PRO A 36 -3.12 7.18 12.62
CA PRO A 36 -2.50 7.04 11.31
C PRO A 36 -1.21 6.21 11.37
N LEU A 37 -0.95 5.47 10.29
CA LEU A 37 0.32 4.75 10.08
C LEU A 37 1.40 5.71 9.60
N THR A 38 2.62 5.44 10.05
CA THR A 38 3.83 6.08 9.54
C THR A 38 4.56 5.11 8.60
N MET A 39 5.07 5.63 7.49
CA MET A 39 5.87 4.84 6.57
C MET A 39 7.21 4.47 7.20
N SER A 40 7.59 3.19 7.11
CA SER A 40 8.90 2.68 7.49
C SER A 40 9.68 2.24 6.26
N SER A 41 10.86 2.84 6.05
CA SER A 41 11.75 2.45 4.96
C SER A 41 12.22 1.01 5.07
N GLU A 42 12.42 0.52 6.28
CA GLU A 42 12.81 -0.87 6.53
C GLU A 42 11.70 -1.84 6.13
N LEU A 43 10.46 -1.55 6.54
CA LEU A 43 9.32 -2.36 6.13
C LEU A 43 9.07 -2.29 4.62
N CYS A 44 9.28 -1.13 3.99
CA CYS A 44 9.23 -1.00 2.53
C CYS A 44 10.28 -1.89 1.87
N HIS A 45 11.51 -1.89 2.37
CA HIS A 45 12.57 -2.76 1.83
C HIS A 45 12.21 -4.24 1.94
N LEU A 46 11.72 -4.67 3.09
CA LEU A 46 11.29 -6.05 3.31
C LEU A 46 10.09 -6.42 2.42
N ALA A 47 9.11 -5.53 2.29
CA ALA A 47 7.95 -5.72 1.45
C ALA A 47 8.33 -5.81 -0.04
N GLN A 48 9.25 -4.94 -0.52
CA GLN A 48 9.73 -4.98 -1.89
C GLN A 48 10.51 -6.25 -2.18
N THR A 49 11.39 -6.67 -1.26
CA THR A 49 12.14 -7.92 -1.40
C THR A 49 11.20 -9.12 -1.51
N TRP A 50 10.14 -9.15 -0.68
CA TRP A 50 9.16 -10.22 -0.72
C TRP A 50 8.29 -10.17 -1.99
N ALA A 51 7.87 -8.98 -2.43
CA ALA A 51 7.14 -8.81 -3.68
C ALA A 51 7.96 -9.30 -4.89
N ASN A 52 9.26 -8.97 -4.94
CA ASN A 52 10.18 -9.45 -5.97
C ASN A 52 10.30 -10.97 -5.96
N HIS A 53 10.43 -11.59 -4.77
CA HIS A 53 10.49 -13.03 -4.63
C HIS A 53 9.23 -13.71 -5.15
N LEU A 54 8.05 -13.24 -4.77
CA LEU A 54 6.77 -13.79 -5.21
C LEU A 54 6.57 -13.64 -6.72
N ALA A 55 6.94 -12.48 -7.29
CA ALA A 55 6.86 -12.23 -8.73
C ALA A 55 7.83 -13.11 -9.53
N HIS A 56 9.06 -13.31 -9.02
CA HIS A 56 10.09 -14.12 -9.67
C HIS A 56 9.73 -15.62 -9.64
N THR A 57 9.29 -16.12 -8.48
CA THR A 57 8.93 -17.53 -8.30
C THR A 57 7.56 -17.90 -8.86
N ASN A 58 6.77 -16.88 -9.25
CA ASN A 58 5.38 -17.02 -9.68
C ASN A 58 4.49 -17.71 -8.62
N ARG A 59 4.82 -17.58 -7.35
CA ARG A 59 4.08 -18.11 -6.20
C ARG A 59 3.35 -16.98 -5.49
N PHE A 60 2.38 -17.32 -4.65
CA PHE A 60 1.60 -16.36 -3.87
C PHE A 60 1.30 -16.94 -2.49
N TYR A 61 2.08 -16.54 -1.50
CA TYR A 61 1.96 -17.02 -0.11
C TYR A 61 2.54 -15.99 0.86
N TYR A 62 2.08 -16.05 2.11
CA TYR A 62 2.57 -15.19 3.18
C TYR A 62 3.98 -15.61 3.62
N ARG A 63 4.82 -14.62 3.92
CA ARG A 63 6.11 -14.88 4.56
C ARG A 63 5.86 -15.45 5.96
N ASN A 64 6.61 -16.47 6.34
CA ASN A 64 6.55 -17.03 7.69
C ASN A 64 7.33 -16.12 8.66
N ASP A 65 6.69 -15.05 9.10
CA ASP A 65 7.24 -14.06 10.01
C ASP A 65 6.13 -13.66 11.01
N ARG A 66 6.37 -13.91 12.29
CA ARG A 66 5.36 -13.64 13.33
C ARG A 66 5.44 -12.23 13.89
N ASP A 67 6.55 -11.53 13.62
CA ASP A 67 6.80 -10.19 14.13
C ASP A 67 6.29 -9.10 13.18
N ILE A 68 5.84 -9.48 12.00
CA ILE A 68 5.35 -8.59 10.93
C ILE A 68 3.98 -9.03 10.47
N GLY A 69 3.02 -8.10 10.53
CA GLY A 69 1.72 -8.25 9.86
C GLY A 69 1.87 -8.13 8.34
N GLN A 70 1.01 -8.80 7.57
CA GLN A 70 1.13 -8.83 6.12
C GLN A 70 -0.22 -8.77 5.42
N ASN A 71 -0.30 -7.96 4.35
CA ASN A 71 -1.34 -8.05 3.33
C ASN A 71 -0.72 -8.33 1.97
N LEU A 72 -1.35 -9.20 1.21
CA LEU A 72 -0.94 -9.53 -0.15
C LEU A 72 -2.03 -9.19 -1.15
N PHE A 73 -1.62 -8.67 -2.31
CA PHE A 73 -2.49 -8.42 -3.46
C PHE A 73 -1.85 -8.99 -4.71
N CYS A 74 -2.69 -9.56 -5.57
CA CYS A 74 -2.25 -10.08 -6.86
C CYS A 74 -3.27 -9.71 -7.94
N ARG A 75 -2.79 -9.09 -9.02
CA ARG A 75 -3.56 -8.92 -10.25
C ARG A 75 -2.94 -9.78 -11.34
N PRO A 76 -3.67 -10.76 -11.89
CA PRO A 76 -3.25 -11.51 -13.07
C PRO A 76 -3.05 -10.56 -14.27
N SER A 77 -2.17 -10.95 -15.19
CA SER A 77 -2.06 -10.26 -16.48
C SER A 77 -3.28 -10.56 -17.34
N ASN A 78 -3.87 -9.51 -17.88
CA ASN A 78 -4.99 -9.62 -18.84
C ASN A 78 -4.59 -9.16 -20.26
N GLY A 79 -3.28 -9.12 -20.54
CA GLY A 79 -2.75 -8.64 -21.83
C GLY A 79 -2.68 -7.11 -21.96
N LEU A 80 -3.33 -6.37 -21.08
CA LEU A 80 -3.23 -4.91 -21.03
C LEU A 80 -2.24 -4.50 -19.94
N VAL A 81 -1.32 -3.59 -20.26
CA VAL A 81 -0.39 -3.01 -19.28
C VAL A 81 -1.14 -1.90 -18.54
N GLN A 82 -1.95 -2.30 -17.55
CA GLN A 82 -2.61 -1.36 -16.68
C GLN A 82 -1.82 -1.23 -15.38
N GLU A 83 -1.45 -0.01 -15.03
CA GLU A 83 -0.80 0.27 -13.75
C GLU A 83 -1.80 0.09 -12.58
N VAL A 84 -1.30 -0.54 -11.51
CA VAL A 84 -2.04 -0.71 -10.26
C VAL A 84 -1.74 0.48 -9.37
N THR A 85 -2.77 1.18 -8.90
CA THR A 85 -2.64 2.31 -7.98
C THR A 85 -2.64 1.85 -6.52
N GLY A 86 -2.05 2.66 -5.64
CA GLY A 86 -2.08 2.42 -4.19
C GLY A 86 -3.50 2.46 -3.65
N GLN A 87 -4.32 3.39 -4.16
CA GLN A 87 -5.75 3.48 -3.85
C GLN A 87 -6.49 2.17 -4.13
N GLU A 88 -6.28 1.62 -5.31
CA GLU A 88 -6.96 0.39 -5.73
C GLU A 88 -6.62 -0.78 -4.81
N VAL A 89 -5.34 -0.95 -4.48
CA VAL A 89 -4.87 -2.01 -3.59
C VAL A 89 -5.42 -1.85 -2.17
N ALA A 90 -5.32 -0.66 -1.60
CA ALA A 90 -5.84 -0.37 -0.26
C ALA A 90 -7.36 -0.56 -0.20
N THR A 91 -8.09 -0.14 -1.25
CA THR A 91 -9.55 -0.32 -1.37
C THR A 91 -9.92 -1.80 -1.44
N TYR A 92 -9.17 -2.59 -2.19
CA TYR A 92 -9.38 -4.04 -2.26
C TYR A 92 -9.23 -4.69 -0.89
N TRP A 93 -8.15 -4.38 -0.15
CA TRP A 93 -7.95 -4.92 1.19
C TRP A 93 -9.00 -4.45 2.21
N TYR A 94 -9.53 -3.23 2.04
CA TYR A 94 -10.59 -2.68 2.89
C TYR A 94 -11.97 -3.22 2.57
N SER A 95 -12.18 -3.85 1.42
CA SER A 95 -13.51 -4.23 0.90
C SER A 95 -14.33 -5.14 1.81
N ALA A 96 -13.67 -5.93 2.67
CA ALA A 96 -14.34 -6.84 3.59
C ALA A 96 -15.02 -6.16 4.79
N VAL A 97 -14.89 -4.82 4.94
CA VAL A 97 -15.50 -4.03 6.02
C VAL A 97 -17.00 -4.28 6.20
N ARG A 98 -17.72 -4.54 5.09
CA ARG A 98 -19.19 -4.77 5.11
C ARG A 98 -19.59 -6.14 5.63
N GLN A 99 -18.65 -7.08 5.68
CA GLN A 99 -18.87 -8.47 6.09
C GLN A 99 -18.31 -8.76 7.48
N TYR A 100 -17.65 -7.77 8.10
CA TYR A 100 -17.01 -7.93 9.38
C TYR A 100 -18.03 -7.73 10.52
N ASP A 101 -18.06 -8.68 11.43
CA ASP A 101 -18.91 -8.64 12.63
C ASP A 101 -18.11 -8.06 13.80
N TYR A 102 -18.39 -6.82 14.16
CA TYR A 102 -17.71 -6.10 15.24
C TYR A 102 -18.14 -6.58 16.65
N GLY A 103 -19.20 -7.32 16.74
CA GLY A 103 -19.73 -7.85 18.02
C GLY A 103 -19.14 -9.20 18.40
N LYS A 104 -18.27 -9.78 17.59
CA LYS A 104 -17.76 -11.13 17.78
C LYS A 104 -16.25 -11.18 17.56
N GLU A 105 -15.56 -11.85 18.49
CA GLU A 105 -14.15 -12.18 18.28
C GLU A 105 -14.05 -13.21 17.12
N PRO A 106 -13.28 -12.93 16.04
CA PRO A 106 -13.15 -13.86 14.93
C PRO A 106 -12.50 -15.18 15.36
N ASP A 107 -13.02 -16.28 14.85
CA ASP A 107 -12.32 -17.55 14.92
C ASP A 107 -11.15 -17.54 13.94
N CYS A 108 -9.93 -17.48 14.48
CA CYS A 108 -8.70 -17.34 13.69
C CYS A 108 -8.43 -18.53 12.77
N LEU A 109 -8.98 -19.69 13.05
CA LEU A 109 -8.82 -20.88 12.22
C LEU A 109 -9.61 -20.81 10.90
N HIS A 110 -10.64 -19.97 10.88
CA HIS A 110 -11.57 -19.84 9.75
C HIS A 110 -11.67 -18.41 9.24
N ALA A 111 -10.76 -17.51 9.67
CA ALA A 111 -10.77 -16.13 9.24
C ALA A 111 -10.66 -16.06 7.70
N ASN A 112 -11.69 -15.50 7.08
CA ASN A 112 -11.67 -15.17 5.67
C ASN A 112 -10.44 -14.28 5.42
N VAL A 113 -9.58 -14.64 4.49
CA VAL A 113 -8.36 -13.89 4.14
C VAL A 113 -8.67 -12.42 3.87
N ASN A 114 -9.80 -12.13 3.22
CA ASN A 114 -10.23 -10.76 2.95
C ASN A 114 -10.59 -10.00 4.25
N ALA A 115 -11.20 -10.66 5.23
CA ALA A 115 -11.44 -10.06 6.54
C ALA A 115 -10.11 -9.76 7.26
N GLY A 116 -9.13 -10.64 7.16
CA GLY A 116 -7.79 -10.44 7.69
C GLY A 116 -7.07 -9.25 7.06
N HIS A 117 -7.24 -9.00 5.76
CA HIS A 117 -6.72 -7.82 5.09
C HIS A 117 -7.32 -6.53 5.66
N PHE A 118 -8.64 -6.49 5.83
CA PHE A 118 -9.36 -5.35 6.38
C PHE A 118 -8.93 -5.07 7.82
N THR A 119 -8.99 -6.09 8.69
CA THR A 119 -8.67 -5.94 10.12
C THR A 119 -7.23 -5.47 10.34
N GLN A 120 -6.28 -5.94 9.53
CA GLN A 120 -4.89 -5.47 9.58
C GLN A 120 -4.78 -3.98 9.22
N ILE A 121 -5.49 -3.48 8.21
CA ILE A 121 -5.47 -2.05 7.86
C ILE A 121 -5.89 -1.19 9.05
N VAL A 122 -7.01 -1.55 9.70
CA VAL A 122 -7.61 -0.74 10.76
C VAL A 122 -7.12 -1.08 12.16
N TRP A 123 -6.19 -2.01 12.31
CA TRP A 123 -5.67 -2.48 13.59
C TRP A 123 -5.08 -1.33 14.41
N VAL A 124 -5.74 -0.98 15.52
CA VAL A 124 -5.44 0.20 16.32
C VAL A 124 -3.99 0.22 16.80
N SER A 125 -3.45 -0.91 17.25
CA SER A 125 -2.10 -1.00 17.82
C SER A 125 -0.98 -0.96 16.77
N THR A 126 -1.27 -1.18 15.47
CA THR A 126 -0.28 -1.05 14.40
C THR A 126 0.12 0.41 14.21
N ARG A 127 1.42 0.70 14.04
CA ARG A 127 2.00 2.05 13.94
C ARG A 127 2.71 2.31 12.62
N TYR A 128 3.37 1.30 12.07
CA TYR A 128 4.23 1.43 10.90
C TYR A 128 3.75 0.53 9.77
N CYS A 129 3.93 1.02 8.55
CA CYS A 129 3.62 0.29 7.34
C CYS A 129 4.73 0.47 6.31
N GLY A 130 4.99 -0.56 5.54
CA GLY A 130 5.84 -0.50 4.35
C GLY A 130 5.23 -1.30 3.22
N VAL A 131 5.35 -0.81 1.99
CA VAL A 131 4.72 -1.40 0.80
C VAL A 131 5.76 -1.66 -0.28
N GLY A 132 5.63 -2.79 -0.98
CA GLY A 132 6.43 -3.14 -2.14
C GLY A 132 5.55 -3.65 -3.29
N LYS A 133 5.94 -3.32 -4.52
CA LYS A 133 5.24 -3.74 -5.75
C LYS A 133 6.23 -4.36 -6.72
N ALA A 134 5.87 -5.50 -7.31
CA ALA A 134 6.67 -6.16 -8.33
C ALA A 134 5.79 -6.70 -9.46
N ARG A 135 6.40 -6.84 -10.65
CA ARG A 135 5.77 -7.43 -11.82
C ARG A 135 6.51 -8.69 -12.24
N SER A 136 5.79 -9.79 -12.41
CA SER A 136 6.34 -11.03 -12.94
C SER A 136 6.62 -10.94 -14.44
N ARG A 137 7.40 -11.89 -14.98
CA ARG A 137 7.63 -12.01 -16.42
C ARG A 137 6.34 -12.21 -17.22
N SER A 138 5.33 -12.84 -16.63
CA SER A 138 4.00 -13.02 -17.25
C SER A 138 3.11 -11.78 -17.15
N GLY A 139 3.61 -10.66 -16.61
CA GLY A 139 2.84 -9.42 -16.45
C GLY A 139 1.95 -9.36 -15.19
N LYS A 140 1.95 -10.41 -14.36
CA LYS A 140 1.22 -10.43 -13.09
C LYS A 140 1.82 -9.40 -12.14
N VAL A 141 0.98 -8.55 -11.53
CA VAL A 141 1.39 -7.57 -10.51
C VAL A 141 1.16 -8.16 -9.12
N VAL A 142 2.19 -8.09 -8.28
CA VAL A 142 2.14 -8.49 -6.88
C VAL A 142 2.43 -7.27 -6.01
N VAL A 143 1.61 -7.05 -4.99
CA VAL A 143 1.83 -6.03 -3.97
C VAL A 143 1.85 -6.68 -2.61
N VAL A 144 2.82 -6.28 -1.80
CA VAL A 144 3.00 -6.71 -0.42
C VAL A 144 2.94 -5.49 0.48
N ALA A 145 2.17 -5.53 1.55
CA ALA A 145 2.27 -4.59 2.65
C ALA A 145 2.72 -5.32 3.92
N HIS A 146 3.66 -4.73 4.63
CA HIS A 146 4.13 -5.16 5.94
C HIS A 146 3.72 -4.14 7.00
N TYR A 147 3.39 -4.63 8.20
CA TYR A 147 2.87 -3.82 9.30
C TYR A 147 3.57 -4.14 10.61
N MET A 148 3.84 -3.12 11.41
CA MET A 148 4.49 -3.27 12.72
C MET A 148 3.89 -2.29 13.76
N PRO A 149 3.57 -2.74 14.97
CA PRO A 149 3.41 -4.15 15.37
C PRO A 149 2.39 -4.89 14.49
N PRO A 150 2.46 -6.24 14.40
CA PRO A 150 1.50 -7.01 13.64
C PRO A 150 0.10 -6.89 14.21
N GLY A 151 -0.91 -6.95 13.34
CA GLY A 151 -2.31 -7.08 13.71
C GLY A 151 -2.79 -8.53 13.66
N ASN A 152 -4.10 -8.70 13.70
CA ASN A 152 -4.77 -10.00 13.60
C ASN A 152 -4.35 -10.99 14.69
N ILE A 153 -4.15 -10.47 15.91
CA ILE A 153 -3.78 -11.26 17.07
C ILE A 153 -5.07 -11.79 17.72
N SER A 154 -5.16 -13.10 17.86
CA SER A 154 -6.31 -13.77 18.50
C SER A 154 -6.55 -13.25 19.92
N GLY A 155 -7.80 -12.97 20.24
CA GLY A 155 -8.21 -12.42 21.54
C GLY A 155 -8.06 -10.90 21.65
N SER A 156 -7.61 -10.21 20.59
CA SER A 156 -7.38 -8.76 20.61
C SER A 156 -8.15 -8.01 19.52
N TYR A 157 -9.07 -8.64 18.80
CA TYR A 157 -9.81 -7.99 17.71
C TYR A 157 -10.77 -6.91 18.22
N MET A 158 -11.49 -7.18 19.31
CA MET A 158 -12.49 -6.27 19.85
C MET A 158 -11.92 -4.89 20.21
N GLU A 159 -10.70 -4.84 20.71
CA GLU A 159 -10.02 -3.60 21.10
C GLU A 159 -9.26 -2.93 19.94
N ASN A 160 -8.98 -3.67 18.87
CA ASN A 160 -8.14 -3.19 17.75
C ASN A 160 -8.93 -2.97 16.46
N VAL A 161 -10.12 -3.51 16.29
CA VAL A 161 -10.96 -3.36 15.11
C VAL A 161 -12.26 -2.67 15.52
N LEU A 162 -12.21 -1.34 15.55
CA LEU A 162 -13.35 -0.53 15.98
C LEU A 162 -14.37 -0.38 14.85
N PRO A 163 -15.67 -0.25 15.17
CA PRO A 163 -16.68 0.07 14.17
C PRO A 163 -16.42 1.44 13.52
N PRO A 164 -16.94 1.68 12.32
CA PRO A 164 -16.82 3.00 11.68
C PRO A 164 -17.49 4.08 12.53
N CYS A 165 -16.86 5.25 12.65
CA CYS A 165 -17.44 6.40 13.30
C CYS A 165 -18.64 6.91 12.49
N GLU A 166 -19.79 7.17 13.15
CA GLU A 166 -21.02 7.65 12.51
C GLU A 166 -20.87 9.06 11.90
N GLU A 167 -19.91 9.85 12.39
CA GLU A 167 -19.71 11.25 11.99
C GLU A 167 -18.99 11.46 10.67
N TYR A 168 -18.51 10.41 10.01
CA TYR A 168 -17.88 10.56 8.71
C TYR A 168 -18.88 10.31 7.59
N PRO A 169 -19.50 11.38 7.02
CA PRO A 169 -20.17 11.27 5.74
C PRO A 169 -19.16 10.70 4.75
N ARG A 170 -19.63 9.90 3.79
CA ARG A 170 -18.79 9.28 2.74
C ARG A 170 -17.76 10.28 2.24
N VAL A 171 -16.56 10.25 2.83
CA VAL A 171 -15.50 11.23 2.53
C VAL A 171 -15.15 11.07 1.07
N ALA A 172 -15.26 12.16 0.33
CA ALA A 172 -14.68 12.26 -1.01
C ALA A 172 -13.19 11.87 -0.92
N PRO A 173 -12.65 11.22 -1.96
CA PRO A 173 -11.23 10.87 -1.99
C PRO A 173 -10.39 12.12 -1.71
N PRO A 174 -9.25 11.99 -1.00
CA PRO A 174 -8.37 13.13 -0.78
C PRO A 174 -8.03 13.75 -2.13
N PRO A 175 -7.97 15.08 -2.22
CA PRO A 175 -7.60 15.75 -3.46
C PRO A 175 -6.24 15.19 -3.91
N ARG A 176 -6.15 14.81 -5.19
CA ARG A 176 -4.86 14.45 -5.79
C ARG A 176 -3.90 15.60 -5.52
N LEU A 177 -2.76 15.32 -4.92
CA LEU A 177 -1.63 16.24 -4.89
C LEU A 177 -1.25 16.50 -6.35
N ILE A 178 -1.74 17.62 -6.89
CA ILE A 178 -1.31 18.12 -8.20
C ILE A 178 0.09 18.70 -7.94
N LEU A 179 1.12 17.92 -8.25
CA LEU A 179 2.47 18.47 -8.29
C LEU A 179 2.49 19.58 -9.36
N PRO A 180 3.06 20.75 -9.06
CA PRO A 180 3.15 21.81 -10.05
C PRO A 180 3.91 21.30 -11.28
N ALA A 181 3.30 21.44 -12.45
CA ALA A 181 3.92 21.07 -13.71
C ALA A 181 5.27 21.79 -13.81
N SER A 182 6.35 21.03 -13.95
CA SER A 182 7.69 21.57 -14.22
C SER A 182 7.60 22.42 -15.46
N SER A 183 7.82 23.73 -15.33
CA SER A 183 7.85 24.68 -16.44
C SER A 183 9.01 24.30 -17.36
N VAL A 184 8.70 23.63 -18.46
CA VAL A 184 9.64 23.46 -19.56
C VAL A 184 9.81 24.81 -20.22
N THR A 185 10.89 25.49 -19.91
CA THR A 185 11.36 26.69 -20.62
C THR A 185 11.81 26.25 -22.01
N THR A 186 10.94 26.41 -23.01
CA THR A 186 11.30 26.33 -24.40
C THR A 186 12.14 27.58 -24.77
N GLY A 187 13.45 27.41 -24.77
CA GLY A 187 14.38 28.42 -25.32
C GLY A 187 14.14 28.57 -26.82
N SER A 188 13.49 29.65 -27.21
CA SER A 188 13.37 30.06 -28.60
C SER A 188 14.71 30.65 -29.04
N SER A 189 15.50 29.89 -29.82
CA SER A 189 16.67 30.38 -30.54
C SER A 189 16.19 31.07 -31.82
N ARG A 190 16.21 32.41 -31.81
CA ARG A 190 16.11 33.22 -33.04
C ARG A 190 17.43 33.11 -33.80
N THR A 191 17.42 32.46 -34.92
CA THR A 191 18.45 32.58 -35.92
C THR A 191 18.17 33.81 -36.80
N THR A 192 19.00 34.83 -36.66
CA THR A 192 19.07 35.95 -37.59
C THR A 192 19.95 35.54 -38.73
N SER A 193 19.43 35.53 -39.96
CA SER A 193 20.21 35.45 -41.19
C SER A 193 20.64 36.85 -41.59
N PRO A 194 21.89 37.12 -42.04
CA PRO A 194 22.25 38.38 -42.70
C PRO A 194 22.01 38.27 -44.19
N SER A 195 21.36 39.32 -44.71
CA SER A 195 21.29 39.58 -46.15
C SER A 195 22.61 40.19 -46.65
N THR A 196 23.09 39.72 -47.78
CA THR A 196 23.72 40.49 -48.85
C THR A 196 23.54 39.75 -50.16
#